data_3f0e5275697883af56d8c9945547a757
#
_entry.id   3f0e5275697883af56d8c9945547a757
#
_cell.length_a   1.000
_cell.length_b   1.000
_cell.length_c   1.000
_cell.angle_alpha   90.00
_cell.angle_beta   90.00
_cell.angle_gamma   90.00
#
_symmetry.space_group_name_H-M   'P 1'
#
loop_
_entity.id
_entity.type
_entity.pdbx_description
1 polymer ?
#
loop_
_entity_poly.entity_id
_entity_poly.type
_entity_poly.pdbx_seq_one_letter_code
_entity_poly.pdbx_strand_id
1 'polypeptide(L)'
;DEGRKEYYYQQRERFNAEIQKPDENNSLLRAALFIYLNKTCFNGLYRVNRKGLYNVPMGAYKNPKICDIDNLKKTSELLQCVTILTADYTCIENVVDENTLVYFDPPYRPLTKTSEFTSYNVDDFNDEDQIKLAEFIKSLKTAKVMASNSDPKNVDENDEFFDGLYAGLNINRVSANRAINSKGKGRGKINELLIKNY
;
A
#
# COMPACT_ATOMS: atom_id res chain seq x y z
N ASP A 1 19.99 -20.56 -14.90
CA ASP A 1 19.07 -19.42 -14.67
C ASP A 1 17.74 -19.51 -15.45
N GLU A 2 17.72 -20.20 -16.61
CA GLU A 2 16.51 -20.33 -17.41
C GLU A 2 15.42 -21.12 -16.69
N GLY A 3 15.73 -22.23 -16.04
CA GLY A 3 14.77 -23.02 -15.27
C GLY A 3 14.17 -22.28 -14.08
N ARG A 4 14.93 -21.39 -13.41
CA ARG A 4 14.37 -20.55 -12.33
C ARG A 4 13.39 -19.52 -12.86
N LYS A 5 13.67 -18.96 -14.02
CA LYS A 5 12.80 -17.98 -14.68
C LYS A 5 11.50 -18.64 -15.13
N GLU A 6 11.59 -19.80 -15.76
CA GLU A 6 10.42 -20.57 -16.17
C GLU A 6 9.54 -20.94 -14.98
N TYR A 7 10.13 -21.49 -13.91
CA TYR A 7 9.43 -21.81 -12.67
C TYR A 7 8.73 -20.59 -12.07
N TYR A 8 9.39 -19.41 -12.03
CA TYR A 8 8.77 -18.17 -11.54
C TYR A 8 7.48 -17.83 -12.30
N TYR A 9 7.53 -17.87 -13.62
CA TYR A 9 6.38 -17.53 -14.45
C TYR A 9 5.27 -18.57 -14.33
N GLN A 10 5.58 -19.85 -14.19
CA GLN A 10 4.60 -20.90 -13.91
C GLN A 10 3.88 -20.62 -12.55
N GLN A 11 4.63 -20.29 -11.49
CA GLN A 11 4.03 -19.97 -10.21
C GLN A 11 3.20 -18.67 -10.26
N ARG A 12 3.61 -17.69 -11.04
CA ARG A 12 2.85 -16.46 -11.27
C ARG A 12 1.51 -16.75 -11.96
N GLU A 13 1.51 -17.59 -12.97
CA GLU A 13 0.28 -18.01 -13.66
C GLU A 13 -0.65 -18.78 -12.73
N ARG A 14 -0.10 -19.67 -11.92
CA ARG A 14 -0.86 -20.39 -10.90
C ARG A 14 -1.48 -19.44 -9.88
N PHE A 15 -0.74 -18.46 -9.39
CA PHE A 15 -1.25 -17.44 -8.49
C PHE A 15 -2.39 -16.64 -9.13
N ASN A 16 -2.23 -16.23 -10.38
CA ASN A 16 -3.25 -15.51 -11.12
C ASN A 16 -4.53 -16.33 -11.32
N ALA A 17 -4.41 -17.62 -11.55
CA ALA A 17 -5.57 -18.51 -11.64
C ALA A 17 -6.35 -18.58 -10.30
N GLU A 18 -5.62 -18.63 -9.17
CA GLU A 18 -6.20 -18.60 -7.83
C GLU A 18 -6.86 -17.27 -7.46
N ILE A 19 -6.37 -16.13 -8.01
CA ILE A 19 -7.02 -14.83 -7.84
C ILE A 19 -8.34 -14.77 -8.62
N GLN A 20 -8.34 -15.27 -9.86
CA GLN A 20 -9.53 -15.23 -10.73
C GLN A 20 -10.66 -16.13 -10.27
N LYS A 21 -10.32 -17.27 -9.67
CA LYS A 21 -11.28 -18.24 -9.16
C LYS A 21 -10.83 -18.70 -7.77
N PRO A 22 -11.03 -17.85 -6.74
CA PRO A 22 -10.58 -18.18 -5.40
C PRO A 22 -11.33 -19.39 -4.86
N ASP A 23 -10.57 -20.41 -4.41
CA ASP A 23 -11.07 -21.53 -3.65
C ASP A 23 -10.56 -21.39 -2.20
N GLU A 24 -11.46 -21.47 -1.24
CA GLU A 24 -11.11 -21.39 0.18
C GLU A 24 -10.15 -22.51 0.60
N ASN A 25 -10.29 -23.69 0.01
CA ASN A 25 -9.40 -24.82 0.27
C ASN A 25 -7.95 -24.57 -0.19
N ASN A 26 -7.75 -23.63 -1.11
CA ASN A 26 -6.45 -23.22 -1.65
C ASN A 26 -5.85 -21.99 -0.95
N SER A 27 -6.42 -21.53 0.17
CA SER A 27 -5.95 -20.32 0.87
C SER A 27 -4.48 -20.40 1.27
N LEU A 28 -4.03 -21.53 1.79
CA LEU A 28 -2.61 -21.76 2.14
C LEU A 28 -1.70 -21.74 0.90
N LEU A 29 -2.13 -22.34 -0.20
CA LEU A 29 -1.39 -22.33 -1.45
C LEU A 29 -1.28 -20.90 -1.98
N ARG A 30 -2.36 -20.14 -1.96
CA ARG A 30 -2.39 -18.72 -2.38
C ARG A 30 -1.43 -17.87 -1.56
N ALA A 31 -1.42 -18.06 -0.23
CA ALA A 31 -0.49 -17.38 0.66
C ALA A 31 0.98 -17.75 0.36
N ALA A 32 1.28 -19.04 0.16
CA ALA A 32 2.61 -19.50 -0.17
C ALA A 32 3.10 -18.95 -1.52
N LEU A 33 2.25 -18.94 -2.54
CA LEU A 33 2.53 -18.36 -3.86
C LEU A 33 2.77 -16.85 -3.76
N PHE A 34 1.97 -16.14 -2.97
CA PHE A 34 2.14 -14.70 -2.74
C PHE A 34 3.51 -14.40 -2.11
N ILE A 35 3.88 -15.11 -1.03
CA ILE A 35 5.18 -14.95 -0.37
C ILE A 35 6.32 -15.26 -1.35
N TYR A 36 6.23 -16.37 -2.08
CA TYR A 36 7.23 -16.75 -3.07
C TYR A 36 7.42 -15.66 -4.12
N LEU A 37 6.33 -15.20 -4.74
CA LEU A 37 6.37 -14.18 -5.79
C LEU A 37 6.92 -12.86 -5.25
N ASN A 38 6.47 -12.39 -4.08
CA ASN A 38 6.96 -11.16 -3.47
C ASN A 38 8.47 -11.23 -3.18
N LYS A 39 8.98 -12.37 -2.69
CA LYS A 39 10.41 -12.56 -2.37
C LYS A 39 11.30 -12.75 -3.60
N THR A 40 10.72 -13.08 -4.75
CA THR A 40 11.49 -13.40 -5.97
C THR A 40 11.23 -12.46 -7.14
N CYS A 41 10.21 -11.60 -7.05
CA CYS A 41 9.90 -10.61 -8.09
C CYS A 41 10.84 -9.39 -8.03
N PHE A 42 10.77 -8.57 -9.07
CA PHE A 42 11.51 -7.33 -9.14
C PHE A 42 11.13 -6.36 -7.99
N ASN A 43 12.11 -6.01 -7.16
CA ASN A 43 12.02 -5.11 -6.00
C ASN A 43 10.95 -5.48 -4.95
N GLY A 44 10.49 -6.73 -4.88
CA GLY A 44 9.45 -7.13 -3.94
C GLY A 44 8.10 -6.43 -4.15
N LEU A 45 7.83 -5.97 -5.37
CA LEU A 45 6.63 -5.20 -5.68
C LEU A 45 5.40 -6.11 -5.76
N TYR A 46 4.25 -5.57 -5.34
CA TYR A 46 2.95 -6.09 -5.72
C TYR A 46 2.33 -5.13 -6.74
N ARG A 47 1.98 -5.64 -7.91
CA ARG A 47 1.34 -4.85 -8.95
C ARG A 47 0.45 -5.76 -9.80
N VAL A 48 -0.73 -5.26 -10.14
CA VAL A 48 -1.66 -5.93 -11.04
C VAL A 48 -1.84 -5.14 -12.33
N ASN A 49 -2.25 -5.79 -13.39
CA ASN A 49 -2.66 -5.15 -14.62
C ASN A 49 -4.16 -4.76 -14.56
N ARG A 50 -4.67 -4.11 -15.60
CA ARG A 50 -6.10 -3.71 -15.69
C ARG A 50 -7.11 -4.86 -15.56
N LYS A 51 -6.66 -6.12 -15.68
CA LYS A 51 -7.48 -7.31 -15.47
C LYS A 51 -7.39 -7.86 -14.04
N GLY A 52 -6.74 -7.13 -13.12
CA GLY A 52 -6.48 -7.58 -11.76
C GLY A 52 -5.44 -8.70 -11.62
N LEU A 53 -4.65 -8.98 -12.67
CA LEU A 53 -3.66 -10.05 -12.65
C LEU A 53 -2.29 -9.52 -12.22
N TYR A 54 -1.64 -10.25 -11.31
CA TYR A 54 -0.27 -9.98 -10.89
C TYR A 54 0.69 -10.05 -12.09
N ASN A 55 1.45 -8.99 -12.33
CA ASN A 55 2.25 -8.84 -13.54
C ASN A 55 3.71 -8.42 -13.32
N VAL A 56 4.21 -8.47 -12.07
CA VAL A 56 5.61 -8.12 -11.80
C VAL A 56 6.54 -9.18 -12.41
N PRO A 57 7.64 -8.77 -13.06
CA PRO A 57 8.62 -9.70 -13.59
C PRO A 57 9.49 -10.30 -12.48
N MET A 58 10.19 -11.39 -12.78
CA MET A 58 11.19 -11.97 -11.89
C MET A 58 12.31 -10.97 -11.58
N GLY A 59 12.73 -10.92 -10.32
CA GLY A 59 13.87 -10.13 -9.87
C GLY A 59 15.22 -10.79 -10.16
N ALA A 60 16.29 -10.02 -10.10
CA ALA A 60 17.67 -10.49 -10.36
C ALA A 60 18.38 -10.96 -9.08
N TYR A 61 17.66 -11.58 -8.15
CA TYR A 61 18.24 -12.06 -6.90
C TYR A 61 19.03 -13.36 -7.11
N LYS A 62 20.26 -13.42 -6.59
CA LYS A 62 21.10 -14.63 -6.67
C LYS A 62 20.62 -15.72 -5.70
N ASN A 63 20.30 -15.34 -4.47
CA ASN A 63 19.86 -16.28 -3.41
C ASN A 63 18.85 -15.60 -2.46
N PRO A 64 17.58 -15.39 -2.87
CA PRO A 64 16.58 -14.74 -2.04
C PRO A 64 16.18 -15.65 -0.87
N LYS A 65 16.06 -15.09 0.34
CA LYS A 65 15.46 -15.78 1.49
C LYS A 65 13.95 -15.83 1.30
N ILE A 66 13.45 -16.86 0.66
CA ILE A 66 12.02 -17.00 0.30
C ILE A 66 11.18 -17.26 1.56
N CYS A 67 11.59 -18.24 2.36
CA CYS A 67 10.87 -18.63 3.56
C CYS A 67 11.69 -18.26 4.81
N ASP A 68 11.26 -17.25 5.55
CA ASP A 68 11.78 -16.88 6.85
C ASP A 68 10.88 -17.46 7.93
N ILE A 69 11.13 -18.74 8.28
CA ILE A 69 10.26 -19.50 9.19
C ILE A 69 10.10 -18.81 10.54
N ASP A 70 11.18 -18.29 11.12
CA ASP A 70 11.14 -17.64 12.42
C ASP A 70 10.33 -16.36 12.40
N ASN A 71 10.51 -15.55 11.35
CA ASN A 71 9.73 -14.33 11.17
C ASN A 71 8.25 -14.63 10.89
N LEU A 72 7.96 -15.65 10.07
CA LEU A 72 6.57 -16.06 9.78
C LEU A 72 5.85 -16.54 11.05
N LYS A 73 6.52 -17.34 11.90
CA LYS A 73 5.96 -17.79 13.18
C LYS A 73 5.65 -16.62 14.10
N LYS A 74 6.62 -15.72 14.33
CA LYS A 74 6.44 -14.54 15.19
C LYS A 74 5.34 -13.63 14.67
N THR A 75 5.29 -13.41 13.35
CA THR A 75 4.23 -12.62 12.74
C THR A 75 2.87 -13.28 12.93
N SER A 76 2.78 -14.61 12.73
CA SER A 76 1.55 -15.36 12.95
C SER A 76 1.07 -15.26 14.40
N GLU A 77 1.98 -15.36 15.37
CA GLU A 77 1.65 -15.21 16.79
C GLU A 77 1.10 -13.81 17.10
N LEU A 78 1.75 -12.76 16.58
CA LEU A 78 1.27 -11.37 16.74
C LEU A 78 -0.11 -11.15 16.11
N LEU A 79 -0.35 -11.72 14.93
CA LEU A 79 -1.62 -11.60 14.23
C LEU A 79 -2.79 -12.27 14.94
N GLN A 80 -2.56 -13.17 15.91
CA GLN A 80 -3.63 -13.72 16.76
C GLN A 80 -4.23 -12.67 17.71
N CYS A 81 -3.50 -11.57 17.96
CA CYS A 81 -3.92 -10.50 18.87
C CYS A 81 -4.64 -9.35 18.13
N VAL A 82 -4.88 -9.47 16.82
CA VAL A 82 -5.48 -8.40 16.01
C VAL A 82 -6.69 -8.91 15.23
N THR A 83 -7.61 -8.02 14.94
CA THR A 83 -8.73 -8.28 14.02
C THR A 83 -8.35 -7.75 12.64
N ILE A 84 -8.33 -8.65 11.64
CA ILE A 84 -8.06 -8.29 10.25
C ILE A 84 -9.39 -8.28 9.49
N LEU A 85 -9.71 -7.13 8.88
CA LEU A 85 -10.92 -6.95 8.09
C LEU A 85 -10.56 -6.61 6.64
N THR A 86 -11.35 -7.12 5.70
CA THR A 86 -11.32 -6.70 4.30
C THR A 86 -12.63 -5.98 4.03
N ALA A 87 -12.61 -4.64 4.10
CA ALA A 87 -13.78 -3.80 3.98
C ALA A 87 -13.38 -2.38 3.55
N ASP A 88 -14.36 -1.55 3.24
CA ASP A 88 -14.16 -0.12 3.10
C ASP A 88 -13.76 0.51 4.44
N TYR A 89 -12.95 1.57 4.40
CA TYR A 89 -12.44 2.24 5.61
C TYR A 89 -13.56 2.80 6.51
N THR A 90 -14.72 3.08 5.96
CA THR A 90 -15.88 3.57 6.73
C THR A 90 -16.42 2.54 7.72
N CYS A 91 -16.07 1.26 7.60
CA CYS A 91 -16.50 0.21 8.52
C CYS A 91 -16.11 0.46 9.98
N ILE A 92 -15.12 1.33 10.23
CA ILE A 92 -14.66 1.65 11.60
C ILE A 92 -15.55 2.69 12.31
N GLU A 93 -16.47 3.36 11.63
CA GLU A 93 -17.24 4.49 12.17
C GLU A 93 -17.91 4.18 13.52
N ASN A 94 -18.45 2.98 13.66
CA ASN A 94 -19.20 2.58 14.85
C ASN A 94 -18.35 1.84 15.91
N VAL A 95 -17.05 1.69 15.69
CA VAL A 95 -16.16 0.94 16.60
C VAL A 95 -15.06 1.80 17.21
N VAL A 96 -14.92 3.05 16.76
CA VAL A 96 -13.94 3.99 17.31
C VAL A 96 -14.52 4.82 18.45
N ASP A 97 -13.70 5.06 19.47
CA ASP A 97 -14.02 5.84 20.66
C ASP A 97 -12.87 6.81 21.02
N GLU A 98 -12.99 7.49 22.16
CA GLU A 98 -11.98 8.44 22.66
C GLU A 98 -10.63 7.81 23.00
N ASN A 99 -10.55 6.49 23.17
CA ASN A 99 -9.33 5.75 23.45
C ASN A 99 -8.69 5.19 22.17
N THR A 100 -9.34 5.38 21.03
CA THR A 100 -8.91 4.85 19.74
C THR A 100 -7.95 5.81 19.04
N LEU A 101 -6.84 5.28 18.53
CA LEU A 101 -5.99 5.94 17.52
C LEU A 101 -6.25 5.29 16.17
N VAL A 102 -6.71 6.08 15.20
CA VAL A 102 -6.90 5.63 13.82
C VAL A 102 -5.76 6.17 12.97
N TYR A 103 -5.09 5.28 12.22
CA TYR A 103 -4.09 5.67 11.23
C TYR A 103 -4.57 5.32 9.83
N PHE A 104 -4.68 6.33 8.96
CA PHE A 104 -5.01 6.18 7.56
C PHE A 104 -3.75 6.25 6.70
N ASP A 105 -3.51 5.19 5.93
CA ASP A 105 -2.44 5.11 4.92
C ASP A 105 -3.08 4.82 3.55
N PRO A 106 -3.78 5.80 2.95
CA PRO A 106 -4.48 5.62 1.70
C PRO A 106 -3.49 5.50 0.53
N PRO A 107 -3.92 5.07 -0.65
CA PRO A 107 -3.15 5.29 -1.86
C PRO A 107 -2.80 6.77 -2.00
N TYR A 108 -1.49 7.08 -2.07
CA TYR A 108 -1.01 8.46 -2.12
C TYR A 108 -1.38 9.13 -3.44
N ARG A 109 -1.77 10.40 -3.36
CA ARG A 109 -2.04 11.21 -4.54
C ARG A 109 -0.79 11.27 -5.42
N PRO A 110 -0.89 10.92 -6.72
CA PRO A 110 0.24 10.96 -7.63
C PRO A 110 0.79 12.39 -7.78
N LEU A 111 2.09 12.58 -7.61
CA LEU A 111 2.74 13.90 -7.74
C LEU A 111 2.97 14.33 -9.20
N THR A 112 2.95 13.39 -10.13
CA THR A 112 3.14 13.66 -11.58
C THR A 112 2.29 12.71 -12.40
N LYS A 113 1.88 13.13 -13.61
CA LYS A 113 1.13 12.28 -14.55
C LYS A 113 1.84 10.96 -14.89
N THR A 114 3.16 10.90 -14.77
CA THR A 114 3.93 9.66 -14.99
C THR A 114 3.92 8.73 -13.79
N SER A 115 3.54 9.19 -12.60
CA SER A 115 3.38 8.36 -11.40
C SER A 115 1.99 7.70 -11.30
N GLU A 116 1.03 8.07 -12.14
CA GLU A 116 -0.28 7.41 -12.27
C GLU A 116 -0.17 5.94 -12.75
N PHE A 117 0.97 5.55 -13.36
CA PHE A 117 1.20 4.17 -13.82
C PHE A 117 1.50 3.15 -12.72
N THR A 118 1.52 3.53 -11.46
CA THR A 118 1.74 2.63 -10.31
C THR A 118 0.45 2.30 -9.58
N SER A 119 -0.66 2.10 -10.31
CA SER A 119 -1.90 1.64 -9.70
C SER A 119 -1.70 0.25 -9.08
N TYR A 120 -1.82 0.19 -7.76
CA TYR A 120 -1.81 -1.07 -7.01
C TYR A 120 -3.16 -1.79 -7.10
N ASN A 121 -4.21 -1.09 -7.54
CA ASN A 121 -5.58 -1.57 -7.65
C ASN A 121 -6.13 -1.35 -9.07
N VAL A 122 -7.22 -2.04 -9.37
CA VAL A 122 -7.98 -1.89 -10.61
C VAL A 122 -8.71 -0.54 -10.65
N ASP A 123 -9.13 -0.04 -9.47
CA ASP A 123 -9.76 1.25 -9.29
C ASP A 123 -8.73 2.23 -8.72
N ASP A 124 -8.42 3.30 -9.47
CA ASP A 124 -7.51 4.34 -9.02
C ASP A 124 -8.17 5.17 -7.91
N PHE A 125 -7.48 5.33 -6.77
CA PHE A 125 -7.90 6.22 -5.69
C PHE A 125 -7.61 7.66 -6.12
N ASN A 126 -8.62 8.34 -6.62
CA ASN A 126 -8.52 9.67 -7.26
C ASN A 126 -8.77 10.82 -6.28
N ASP A 127 -8.76 12.07 -6.79
CA ASP A 127 -8.97 13.26 -5.97
C ASP A 127 -10.36 13.29 -5.29
N GLU A 128 -11.40 12.72 -5.91
CA GLU A 128 -12.74 12.61 -5.28
C GLU A 128 -12.71 11.66 -4.09
N ASP A 129 -11.95 10.58 -4.17
CA ASP A 129 -11.79 9.62 -3.08
C ASP A 129 -10.95 10.20 -1.95
N GLN A 130 -9.94 11.03 -2.27
CA GLN A 130 -9.21 11.81 -1.27
C GLN A 130 -10.13 12.79 -0.52
N ILE A 131 -11.08 13.43 -1.22
CA ILE A 131 -12.07 14.33 -0.62
C ILE A 131 -12.99 13.56 0.32
N LYS A 132 -13.56 12.43 -0.12
CA LYS A 132 -14.42 11.57 0.72
C LYS A 132 -13.69 11.09 1.97
N LEU A 133 -12.43 10.66 1.82
CA LEU A 133 -11.62 10.24 2.95
C LEU A 133 -11.41 11.38 3.95
N ALA A 134 -11.12 12.59 3.48
CA ALA A 134 -10.91 13.74 4.35
C ALA A 134 -12.20 14.13 5.09
N GLU A 135 -13.36 14.06 4.45
CA GLU A 135 -14.67 14.27 5.08
C GLU A 135 -14.90 13.22 6.19
N PHE A 136 -14.61 11.96 5.89
CA PHE A 136 -14.71 10.89 6.87
C PHE A 136 -13.74 11.09 8.05
N ILE A 137 -12.48 11.44 7.80
CA ILE A 137 -11.50 11.77 8.84
C ILE A 137 -12.02 12.89 9.75
N LYS A 138 -12.59 13.95 9.17
CA LYS A 138 -13.15 15.08 9.93
C LYS A 138 -14.41 14.71 10.73
N SER A 139 -15.13 13.66 10.33
CA SER A 139 -16.31 13.18 11.08
C SER A 139 -15.92 12.43 12.36
N LEU A 140 -14.75 11.81 12.42
CA LEU A 140 -14.24 11.05 13.56
C LEU A 140 -13.74 11.97 14.69
N LYS A 141 -14.66 12.71 15.32
CA LYS A 141 -14.34 13.74 16.33
C LYS A 141 -13.89 13.19 17.68
N THR A 142 -14.30 11.98 18.02
CA THR A 142 -14.01 11.35 19.31
C THR A 142 -12.65 10.66 19.32
N ALA A 143 -12.28 10.00 18.22
CA ALA A 143 -11.02 9.29 18.11
C ALA A 143 -9.85 10.24 17.80
N LYS A 144 -8.64 9.86 18.18
CA LYS A 144 -7.43 10.47 17.67
C LYS A 144 -7.16 9.94 16.26
N VAL A 145 -7.02 10.84 15.30
CA VAL A 145 -6.81 10.45 13.91
C VAL A 145 -5.49 10.99 13.41
N MET A 146 -4.77 10.12 12.68
CA MET A 146 -3.56 10.43 11.94
C MET A 146 -3.69 9.89 10.51
N ALA A 147 -3.30 10.67 9.53
CA ALA A 147 -3.26 10.25 8.12
C ALA A 147 -1.96 10.64 7.46
N SER A 148 -1.46 9.81 6.56
CA SER A 148 -0.29 10.11 5.72
C SER A 148 -0.69 10.31 4.26
N ASN A 149 0.08 11.13 3.53
CA ASN A 149 -0.05 11.28 2.08
C ASN A 149 1.21 11.92 1.46
N SER A 150 1.29 11.94 0.13
CA SER A 150 2.30 12.71 -0.58
C SER A 150 2.11 14.20 -0.37
N ASP A 151 3.20 14.97 -0.31
CA ASP A 151 3.11 16.44 -0.31
C ASP A 151 3.22 16.97 -1.75
N PRO A 152 2.14 17.51 -2.33
CA PRO A 152 2.16 18.03 -3.69
C PRO A 152 3.11 19.22 -3.86
N LYS A 153 3.42 19.94 -2.78
CA LYS A 153 4.39 21.06 -2.78
C LYS A 153 5.84 20.61 -3.07
N ASN A 154 6.13 19.32 -3.09
CA ASN A 154 7.39 18.81 -3.64
C ASN A 154 7.54 19.03 -5.17
N VAL A 155 6.45 19.29 -5.88
CA VAL A 155 6.42 19.48 -7.34
C VAL A 155 5.91 20.88 -7.71
N ASP A 156 4.86 21.35 -7.06
CA ASP A 156 4.28 22.68 -7.23
C ASP A 156 4.04 23.31 -5.85
N GLU A 157 4.83 24.33 -5.51
CA GLU A 157 4.73 25.03 -4.23
C GLU A 157 3.35 25.70 -4.00
N ASN A 158 2.60 25.96 -5.08
CA ASN A 158 1.27 26.55 -5.03
C ASN A 158 0.14 25.54 -4.97
N ASP A 159 0.42 24.22 -5.05
CA ASP A 159 -0.60 23.19 -4.88
C ASP A 159 -1.04 23.11 -3.42
N GLU A 160 -2.20 23.68 -3.14
CA GLU A 160 -2.81 23.70 -1.80
C GLU A 160 -3.93 22.67 -1.62
N PHE A 161 -3.99 21.64 -2.48
CA PHE A 161 -5.06 20.64 -2.44
C PHE A 161 -5.26 20.07 -1.02
N PHE A 162 -4.22 19.54 -0.41
CA PHE A 162 -4.33 18.98 0.93
C PHE A 162 -4.41 20.03 2.03
N ASP A 163 -3.75 21.18 1.87
CA ASP A 163 -3.84 22.29 2.85
C ASP A 163 -5.28 22.80 2.96
N GLY A 164 -5.98 22.95 1.83
CA GLY A 164 -7.41 23.29 1.81
C GLY A 164 -8.30 22.15 2.30
N LEU A 165 -8.03 20.93 1.81
CA LEU A 165 -8.83 19.76 2.13
C LEU A 165 -8.83 19.44 3.63
N TYR A 166 -7.69 19.56 4.31
CA TYR A 166 -7.53 19.32 5.75
C TYR A 166 -7.48 20.59 6.59
N ALA A 167 -8.00 21.72 6.07
CA ALA A 167 -8.10 22.94 6.85
C ALA A 167 -8.79 22.69 8.21
N GLY A 168 -8.19 23.22 9.29
CA GLY A 168 -8.62 23.02 10.66
C GLY A 168 -7.99 21.81 11.37
N LEU A 169 -7.19 20.99 10.67
CA LEU A 169 -6.38 19.93 11.25
C LEU A 169 -4.90 20.34 11.29
N ASN A 170 -4.09 19.61 12.03
CA ASN A 170 -2.65 19.80 12.10
C ASN A 170 -1.97 19.09 10.93
N ILE A 171 -1.42 19.85 9.97
CA ILE A 171 -0.69 19.33 8.82
C ILE A 171 0.81 19.52 9.07
N ASN A 172 1.54 18.41 9.20
CA ASN A 172 3.00 18.41 9.37
C ASN A 172 3.65 17.86 8.10
N ARG A 173 4.69 18.55 7.62
CA ARG A 173 5.52 18.08 6.52
C ARG A 173 6.74 17.38 7.10
N VAL A 174 6.86 16.09 6.84
CA VAL A 174 7.90 15.23 7.40
C VAL A 174 8.87 14.83 6.29
N SER A 175 10.15 14.98 6.54
CA SER A 175 11.15 14.58 5.56
C SER A 175 11.27 13.05 5.50
N ALA A 176 10.96 12.48 4.35
CA ALA A 176 11.06 11.06 4.06
C ALA A 176 12.19 10.77 3.05
N ASN A 177 12.81 9.59 3.17
CA ASN A 177 13.79 9.13 2.21
C ASN A 177 13.13 8.30 1.10
N ARG A 178 13.17 8.80 -0.13
CA ARG A 178 12.67 8.03 -1.28
C ARG A 178 13.72 6.99 -1.70
N ALA A 179 13.58 5.76 -1.19
CA ALA A 179 14.49 4.65 -1.47
C ALA A 179 14.32 4.06 -2.88
N ILE A 180 13.11 4.14 -3.45
CA ILE A 180 12.75 3.50 -4.73
C ILE A 180 12.45 4.58 -5.78
N ASN A 181 13.37 4.76 -6.73
CA ASN A 181 13.13 5.48 -7.97
C ASN A 181 13.91 4.81 -9.10
N SER A 182 13.28 4.62 -10.25
CA SER A 182 13.90 4.05 -11.46
C SER A 182 15.05 4.92 -12.00
N LYS A 183 15.02 6.24 -11.74
CA LYS A 183 16.09 7.18 -12.08
C LYS A 183 16.87 7.56 -10.83
N GLY A 184 18.17 7.26 -10.78
CA GLY A 184 19.03 7.51 -9.62
C GLY A 184 19.04 8.98 -9.14
N LYS A 185 18.85 9.95 -10.05
CA LYS A 185 18.72 11.38 -9.73
C LYS A 185 17.42 11.74 -9.00
N GLY A 186 16.42 10.86 -8.95
CA GLY A 186 15.16 11.07 -8.21
C GLY A 186 15.18 10.44 -6.81
N ARG A 187 16.32 9.96 -6.33
CA ARG A 187 16.52 9.49 -4.96
C ARG A 187 16.97 10.66 -4.11
N GLY A 188 16.16 11.07 -3.18
CA GLY A 188 16.46 12.21 -2.30
C GLY A 188 15.43 12.33 -1.20
N LYS A 189 15.63 13.33 -0.34
CA LYS A 189 14.64 13.70 0.66
C LYS A 189 13.45 14.35 -0.04
N ILE A 190 12.26 13.90 0.28
CA ILE A 190 10.99 14.49 -0.10
C ILE A 190 10.18 14.73 1.16
N ASN A 191 9.22 15.63 1.11
CA ASN A 191 8.27 15.79 2.19
C ASN A 191 7.08 14.84 1.96
N GLU A 192 6.59 14.27 3.05
CA GLU A 192 5.31 13.61 3.13
C GLU A 192 4.43 14.35 4.12
N LEU A 193 3.13 14.27 3.94
CA LEU A 193 2.17 14.88 4.85
C LEU A 193 1.87 13.92 5.99
N LEU A 194 1.81 14.46 7.20
CA LEU A 194 1.28 13.82 8.38
C LEU A 194 0.19 14.72 8.96
N ILE A 195 -1.06 14.31 8.79
CA ILE A 195 -2.26 15.07 9.12
C ILE A 195 -2.85 14.50 10.41
N LYS A 196 -3.20 15.36 11.39
CA LYS A 196 -3.70 14.93 12.70
C LYS A 196 -4.82 15.83 13.17
N ASN A 197 -5.78 15.27 13.93
CA ASN A 197 -6.84 16.03 14.62
C ASN A 197 -6.50 16.40 16.07
N TYR A 198 -5.29 16.11 16.52
CA TYR A 198 -4.81 16.37 17.90
C TYR A 198 -3.46 17.03 17.92
#